data_6d91c234abeab9ad4c93f53e269c722e
#
_entry.id   6d91c234abeab9ad4c93f53e269c722e
#
_cell.length_a   1.000
_cell.length_b   1.000
_cell.length_c   1.000
_cell.angle_alpha   90.00
_cell.angle_beta   90.00
_cell.angle_gamma   90.00
#
_symmetry.space_group_name_H-M   'P 1'
#
loop_
_entity.id
_entity.type
_entity.pdbx_description
1 polymer ?
#
loop_
_entity_poly.entity_id
_entity_poly.type
_entity_poly.pdbx_seq_one_letter_code
_entity_poly.pdbx_strand_id
1 'polypeptide(L)'
;EMLRSLVGSEMCIRDSMVDLFGVDATRYFVLHEMPFENDGVITWDLVIERFNSDLANILGNLVNRTVSMSNKYFGGVVTSTGVTGEVDADLKAVVTATRDRIAGKMAKLRVADAISEVFALFRRCNKYIDETEPWVLGKDEAKKDRLSTVLYNLVEAITIGASLLEAFMPDTTDKILAQLGAQKRAYDQMDQFGLYQSGGHVVEKPEILFMRLDPKEVLAKAEEIKQKQIAEAKAESGETEEEVIDIEPKEEITFDDFMKMQFQVGEIIACEEVKKSKKLLCSQVKIGSEVKQIVSGIKQHYSAEEMVGKKVMVLVNLKPAKLAGVLSEGMLLCAEDAEGNLALMAPEKTMPAGAE
;
A
#
# COMPACT_ATOMS: atom_id res chain seq x y z
N GLU A 1 -11.98 4.24 16.57
CA GLU A 1 -12.26 3.50 15.32
C GLU A 1 -11.30 3.90 14.19
N MET A 2 -11.08 5.19 13.94
CA MET A 2 -10.14 5.66 12.91
C MET A 2 -8.68 5.22 13.17
N LEU A 3 -8.24 5.17 14.43
CA LEU A 3 -6.90 4.70 14.82
C LEU A 3 -6.70 3.18 14.68
N ARG A 4 -7.74 2.35 14.82
CA ARG A 4 -7.66 0.89 14.61
C ARG A 4 -7.61 0.52 13.13
N SER A 5 -8.28 1.27 12.26
CA SER A 5 -8.23 1.07 10.80
C SER A 5 -6.84 1.44 10.21
N LEU A 6 -6.19 2.48 10.73
CA LEU A 6 -4.87 2.93 10.29
C LEU A 6 -3.72 1.97 10.70
N VAL A 7 -3.82 1.33 11.87
CA VAL A 7 -2.75 0.48 12.41
C VAL A 7 -2.70 -0.91 11.76
N GLY A 8 -3.82 -1.42 11.23
CA GLY A 8 -3.87 -2.80 10.69
C GLY A 8 -3.54 -2.95 9.21
N SER A 9 -3.92 -1.99 8.34
CA SER A 9 -3.81 -2.17 6.89
C SER A 9 -2.64 -1.42 6.24
N GLU A 10 -2.33 -0.20 6.68
CA GLU A 10 -1.29 0.61 6.04
C GLU A 10 0.14 0.23 6.46
N MET A 11 0.33 -0.19 7.73
CA MET A 11 1.63 -0.66 8.19
C MET A 11 2.05 -1.96 7.47
N CYS A 12 1.10 -2.85 7.21
CA CYS A 12 1.34 -4.09 6.46
C CYS A 12 1.75 -3.84 5.00
N ILE A 13 1.16 -2.86 4.30
CA ILE A 13 1.50 -2.56 2.90
C ILE A 13 2.92 -2.03 2.77
N ARG A 14 3.33 -1.11 3.63
CA ARG A 14 4.66 -0.51 3.59
C ARG A 14 5.78 -1.54 3.82
N ASP A 15 5.63 -2.38 4.84
CA ASP A 15 6.61 -3.39 5.18
C ASP A 15 6.67 -4.46 4.07
N SER A 16 5.53 -4.88 3.54
CA SER A 16 5.44 -5.78 2.38
C SER A 16 6.10 -5.20 1.12
N MET A 17 6.00 -3.89 0.89
CA MET A 17 6.68 -3.23 -0.24
C MET A 17 8.20 -3.26 -0.08
N VAL A 18 8.72 -3.04 1.13
CA VAL A 18 10.17 -3.11 1.39
C VAL A 18 10.69 -4.52 1.23
N ASP A 19 9.96 -5.53 1.72
CA ASP A 19 10.34 -6.94 1.59
C ASP A 19 10.32 -7.43 0.13
N LEU A 20 9.35 -6.96 -0.67
CA LEU A 20 9.20 -7.37 -2.06
C LEU A 20 10.13 -6.62 -3.04
N PHE A 21 10.37 -5.35 -2.83
CA PHE A 21 11.02 -4.47 -3.81
C PHE A 21 12.29 -3.80 -3.30
N GLY A 22 12.55 -3.87 -2.01
CA GLY A 22 13.65 -3.16 -1.36
C GLY A 22 13.34 -1.70 -1.02
N VAL A 23 14.22 -1.12 -0.19
CA VAL A 23 14.01 0.23 0.37
C VAL A 23 13.95 1.30 -0.71
N ASP A 24 14.88 1.30 -1.66
CA ASP A 24 14.97 2.37 -2.67
C ASP A 24 13.78 2.39 -3.64
N ALA A 25 13.29 1.22 -4.08
CA ALA A 25 12.12 1.15 -4.93
C ALA A 25 10.85 1.60 -4.18
N THR A 26 10.73 1.25 -2.90
CA THR A 26 9.64 1.72 -2.03
C THR A 26 9.72 3.24 -1.83
N ARG A 27 10.93 3.80 -1.57
CA ARG A 27 11.15 5.26 -1.49
C ARG A 27 10.75 5.96 -2.78
N TYR A 28 11.20 5.43 -3.93
CA TYR A 28 10.83 5.97 -5.24
C TYR A 28 9.32 6.06 -5.39
N PHE A 29 8.60 4.95 -5.13
CA PHE A 29 7.16 4.90 -5.28
C PHE A 29 6.44 5.90 -4.36
N VAL A 30 6.77 5.90 -3.07
CA VAL A 30 6.14 6.81 -2.10
C VAL A 30 6.41 8.28 -2.45
N LEU A 31 7.65 8.64 -2.78
CA LEU A 31 8.02 10.02 -3.08
C LEU A 31 7.50 10.52 -4.44
N HIS A 32 7.27 9.58 -5.39
CA HIS A 32 6.80 9.91 -6.73
C HIS A 32 5.27 9.93 -6.85
N GLU A 33 4.57 8.96 -6.22
CA GLU A 33 3.13 8.77 -6.40
C GLU A 33 2.28 9.36 -5.28
N MET A 34 2.86 9.56 -4.06
CA MET A 34 2.09 10.08 -2.95
C MET A 34 2.14 11.61 -2.94
N PRO A 35 1.01 12.30 -3.20
CA PRO A 35 0.95 13.75 -3.14
C PRO A 35 1.06 14.25 -1.71
N PHE A 36 1.75 15.38 -1.50
CA PHE A 36 1.85 16.01 -0.17
C PHE A 36 0.55 16.66 0.31
N GLU A 37 -0.33 17.03 -0.62
CA GLU A 37 -1.51 17.87 -0.34
C GLU A 37 -2.80 17.05 -0.20
N ASN A 38 -2.81 15.78 -0.62
CA ASN A 38 -4.00 14.93 -0.63
C ASN A 38 -3.63 13.48 -0.30
N ASP A 39 -4.63 12.72 0.12
CA ASP A 39 -4.48 11.28 0.31
C ASP A 39 -4.22 10.58 -1.04
N GLY A 40 -3.26 9.68 -1.06
CA GLY A 40 -2.93 8.86 -2.22
C GLY A 40 -3.49 7.45 -2.06
N VAL A 41 -3.79 6.82 -3.19
CA VAL A 41 -4.21 5.41 -3.21
C VAL A 41 -3.05 4.54 -3.68
N ILE A 42 -2.63 3.58 -2.86
CA ILE A 42 -1.62 2.58 -3.20
C ILE A 42 -2.34 1.31 -3.65
N THR A 43 -2.08 0.90 -4.90
CA THR A 43 -2.51 -0.41 -5.41
C THR A 43 -1.30 -1.20 -5.91
N TRP A 44 -1.35 -2.52 -5.79
CA TRP A 44 -0.27 -3.37 -6.28
C TRP A 44 -0.04 -3.20 -7.78
N ASP A 45 -1.10 -3.02 -8.56
CA ASP A 45 -1.00 -2.79 -10.01
C ASP A 45 -0.20 -1.52 -10.33
N LEU A 46 -0.48 -0.42 -9.61
CA LEU A 46 0.25 0.85 -9.78
C LEU A 46 1.73 0.70 -9.39
N VAL A 47 2.01 0.01 -8.27
CA VAL A 47 3.40 -0.24 -7.83
C VAL A 47 4.17 -1.04 -8.87
N ILE A 48 3.58 -2.14 -9.37
CA ILE A 48 4.20 -3.01 -10.38
C ILE A 48 4.39 -2.26 -11.70
N GLU A 49 3.40 -1.49 -12.13
CA GLU A 49 3.49 -0.67 -13.35
C GLU A 49 4.66 0.32 -13.26
N ARG A 50 4.75 1.08 -12.17
CA ARG A 50 5.84 2.06 -11.95
C ARG A 50 7.19 1.40 -11.83
N PHE A 51 7.28 0.30 -11.10
CA PHE A 51 8.52 -0.45 -11.00
C PHE A 51 9.00 -0.92 -12.37
N ASN A 52 8.12 -1.50 -13.17
CA ASN A 52 8.47 -2.02 -14.49
C ASN A 52 8.77 -0.91 -15.49
N SER A 53 7.96 0.17 -15.53
CA SER A 53 8.12 1.24 -16.49
C SER A 53 9.35 2.10 -16.20
N ASP A 54 9.50 2.54 -14.96
CA ASP A 54 10.50 3.54 -14.62
C ASP A 54 11.80 2.90 -14.13
N LEU A 55 11.73 2.01 -13.13
CA LEU A 55 12.95 1.44 -12.54
C LEU A 55 13.58 0.38 -13.43
N ALA A 56 12.81 -0.59 -13.93
CA ALA A 56 13.37 -1.65 -14.76
C ALA A 56 13.66 -1.18 -16.20
N ASN A 57 12.68 -0.59 -16.90
CA ASN A 57 12.82 -0.25 -18.31
C ASN A 57 13.63 1.04 -18.54
N ILE A 58 13.35 2.14 -17.79
CA ILE A 58 14.06 3.40 -18.02
C ILE A 58 15.45 3.34 -17.40
N LEU A 59 15.56 3.09 -16.08
CA LEU A 59 16.82 3.20 -15.36
C LEU A 59 17.69 1.94 -15.49
N GLY A 60 17.14 0.78 -15.09
CA GLY A 60 17.89 -0.49 -15.08
C GLY A 60 18.40 -0.89 -16.47
N ASN A 61 17.53 -0.80 -17.47
CA ASN A 61 17.89 -1.11 -18.86
C ASN A 61 18.93 -0.12 -19.44
N LEU A 62 18.83 1.18 -19.11
CA LEU A 62 19.80 2.19 -19.53
C LEU A 62 21.21 1.86 -19.04
N VAL A 63 21.35 1.61 -17.73
CA VAL A 63 22.66 1.30 -17.12
C VAL A 63 23.21 -0.01 -17.71
N ASN A 64 22.39 -1.06 -17.75
CA ASN A 64 22.81 -2.37 -18.29
C ASN A 64 23.24 -2.28 -19.76
N ARG A 65 22.47 -1.60 -20.62
CA ARG A 65 22.83 -1.38 -22.05
C ARG A 65 24.14 -0.62 -22.19
N THR A 66 24.32 0.45 -21.41
CA THR A 66 25.53 1.28 -21.49
C THR A 66 26.78 0.50 -21.09
N VAL A 67 26.73 -0.21 -19.94
CA VAL A 67 27.85 -1.05 -19.48
C VAL A 67 28.12 -2.19 -20.47
N SER A 68 27.08 -2.87 -20.93
CA SER A 68 27.22 -3.99 -21.89
C SER A 68 27.80 -3.55 -23.24
N MET A 69 27.41 -2.38 -23.75
CA MET A 69 27.98 -1.84 -24.99
C MET A 69 29.42 -1.39 -24.79
N SER A 70 29.77 -0.79 -23.67
CA SER A 70 31.15 -0.40 -23.33
C SER A 70 32.07 -1.63 -23.28
N ASN A 71 31.62 -2.71 -22.64
CA ASN A 71 32.35 -3.98 -22.63
C ASN A 71 32.48 -4.60 -24.02
N LYS A 72 31.39 -4.66 -24.75
CA LYS A 72 31.34 -5.30 -26.09
C LYS A 72 32.27 -4.64 -27.09
N TYR A 73 32.32 -3.30 -27.11
CA TYR A 73 33.03 -2.59 -28.20
C TYR A 73 34.41 -2.11 -27.77
N PHE A 74 34.65 -1.88 -26.47
CA PHE A 74 35.91 -1.30 -25.96
C PHE A 74 36.47 -2.03 -24.73
N GLY A 75 36.04 -3.27 -24.45
CA GLY A 75 36.52 -4.03 -23.29
C GLY A 75 36.31 -3.33 -21.95
N GLY A 76 35.24 -2.52 -21.86
CA GLY A 76 34.90 -1.78 -20.65
C GLY A 76 35.57 -0.41 -20.52
N VAL A 77 36.50 -0.06 -21.38
CA VAL A 77 37.18 1.26 -21.38
C VAL A 77 36.25 2.33 -21.94
N VAL A 78 36.11 3.43 -21.23
CA VAL A 78 35.26 4.56 -21.63
C VAL A 78 36.14 5.78 -21.88
N THR A 79 36.30 6.16 -23.16
CA THR A 79 37.18 7.23 -23.60
C THR A 79 36.41 8.23 -24.46
N SER A 80 36.67 9.52 -24.25
CA SER A 80 36.21 10.57 -25.18
C SER A 80 37.24 10.81 -26.26
N THR A 81 36.90 10.60 -27.52
CA THR A 81 37.74 10.93 -28.69
C THR A 81 37.43 12.32 -29.24
N GLY A 82 36.42 13.00 -28.72
CA GLY A 82 36.01 14.33 -29.16
C GLY A 82 35.23 14.38 -30.48
N VAL A 83 34.95 13.25 -31.10
CA VAL A 83 34.13 13.20 -32.33
C VAL A 83 32.65 13.40 -32.00
N THR A 84 32.17 14.61 -32.23
CA THR A 84 30.78 15.01 -31.89
C THR A 84 29.80 14.73 -33.01
N GLY A 85 28.50 14.67 -32.66
CA GLY A 85 27.35 14.59 -33.57
C GLY A 85 26.28 15.61 -33.20
N GLU A 86 25.30 15.77 -34.07
CA GLU A 86 24.22 16.78 -33.93
C GLU A 86 23.43 16.65 -32.63
N VAL A 87 23.15 15.42 -32.20
CA VAL A 87 22.33 15.13 -31.00
C VAL A 87 23.07 15.26 -29.67
N ASP A 88 24.41 15.43 -29.70
CA ASP A 88 25.22 15.52 -28.47
C ASP A 88 24.98 16.83 -27.71
N ALA A 89 24.80 17.93 -28.45
CA ALA A 89 24.55 19.23 -27.85
C ALA A 89 23.22 19.26 -27.06
N ASP A 90 22.18 18.62 -27.61
CA ASP A 90 20.88 18.52 -26.94
C ASP A 90 20.96 17.64 -25.68
N LEU A 91 21.64 16.48 -25.74
CA LEU A 91 21.87 15.65 -24.55
C LEU A 91 22.58 16.47 -23.45
N LYS A 92 23.69 17.14 -23.78
CA LYS A 92 24.47 17.93 -22.84
C LYS A 92 23.64 19.07 -22.23
N ALA A 93 22.85 19.77 -23.03
CA ALA A 93 21.97 20.84 -22.56
C ALA A 93 20.91 20.33 -21.57
N VAL A 94 20.29 19.19 -21.86
CA VAL A 94 19.32 18.59 -20.95
C VAL A 94 19.98 18.19 -19.63
N VAL A 95 21.14 17.50 -19.69
CA VAL A 95 21.84 17.00 -18.50
C VAL A 95 22.27 18.14 -17.59
N THR A 96 22.93 19.18 -18.14
CA THR A 96 23.43 20.30 -17.36
C THR A 96 22.34 21.19 -16.76
N ALA A 97 21.17 21.27 -17.39
CA ALA A 97 20.03 22.03 -16.88
C ALA A 97 19.23 21.27 -15.81
N THR A 98 19.41 19.96 -15.64
CA THR A 98 18.56 19.13 -14.78
C THR A 98 18.72 19.49 -13.30
N ARG A 99 19.95 19.79 -12.82
CA ARG A 99 20.17 20.22 -11.43
C ARG A 99 19.30 21.41 -11.03
N ASP A 100 19.28 22.45 -11.85
CA ASP A 100 18.55 23.69 -11.55
C ASP A 100 17.04 23.49 -11.64
N ARG A 101 16.58 22.63 -12.56
CA ARG A 101 15.16 22.22 -12.63
C ARG A 101 14.73 21.50 -11.36
N ILE A 102 15.52 20.55 -10.88
CA ILE A 102 15.26 19.84 -9.61
C ILE A 102 15.23 20.82 -8.45
N ALA A 103 16.25 21.69 -8.33
CA ALA A 103 16.32 22.71 -7.28
C ALA A 103 15.08 23.61 -7.27
N GLY A 104 14.60 24.04 -8.44
CA GLY A 104 13.39 24.84 -8.57
C GLY A 104 12.09 24.11 -8.16
N LYS A 105 12.03 22.79 -8.34
CA LYS A 105 10.92 21.96 -7.86
C LYS A 105 10.99 21.72 -6.35
N MET A 106 12.19 21.37 -5.85
CA MET A 106 12.42 21.14 -4.43
C MET A 106 12.18 22.39 -3.58
N ALA A 107 12.55 23.58 -4.06
CA ALA A 107 12.26 24.85 -3.40
C ALA A 107 10.74 25.11 -3.21
N LYS A 108 9.90 24.43 -3.98
CA LYS A 108 8.44 24.48 -3.90
C LYS A 108 7.84 23.23 -3.23
N LEU A 109 8.66 22.38 -2.60
CA LEU A 109 8.29 21.10 -2.00
C LEU A 109 7.59 20.11 -2.99
N ARG A 110 7.83 20.28 -4.30
CA ARG A 110 7.30 19.41 -5.35
C ARG A 110 8.23 18.23 -5.61
N VAL A 111 8.31 17.32 -4.64
CA VAL A 111 9.25 16.18 -4.64
C VAL A 111 9.00 15.23 -5.82
N ALA A 112 7.76 14.88 -6.10
CA ALA A 112 7.38 14.02 -7.22
C ALA A 112 7.85 14.59 -8.58
N ASP A 113 7.68 15.89 -8.77
CA ASP A 113 8.17 16.58 -9.97
C ASP A 113 9.70 16.60 -10.05
N ALA A 114 10.38 16.75 -8.91
CA ALA A 114 11.83 16.72 -8.87
C ALA A 114 12.38 15.35 -9.31
N ILE A 115 11.78 14.27 -8.82
CA ILE A 115 12.11 12.90 -9.26
C ILE A 115 11.80 12.72 -10.76
N SER A 116 10.67 13.25 -11.22
CA SER A 116 10.28 13.19 -12.64
C SER A 116 11.31 13.88 -13.55
N GLU A 117 11.97 14.95 -13.09
CA GLU A 117 13.07 15.62 -13.83
C GLU A 117 14.31 14.73 -13.95
N VAL A 118 14.66 13.97 -12.88
CA VAL A 118 15.75 12.97 -12.95
C VAL A 118 15.43 11.89 -13.98
N PHE A 119 14.21 11.36 -13.93
CA PHE A 119 13.77 10.33 -14.91
C PHE A 119 13.62 10.88 -16.33
N ALA A 120 13.33 12.17 -16.50
CA ALA A 120 13.37 12.82 -17.81
C ALA A 120 14.80 12.84 -18.41
N LEU A 121 15.82 13.04 -17.58
CA LEU A 121 17.22 12.90 -18.00
C LEU A 121 17.50 11.46 -18.47
N PHE A 122 17.10 10.44 -17.70
CA PHE A 122 17.32 9.03 -18.10
C PHE A 122 16.56 8.67 -19.38
N ARG A 123 15.34 9.16 -19.55
CA ARG A 123 14.58 9.00 -20.82
C ARG A 123 15.32 9.67 -21.97
N ARG A 124 15.93 10.85 -21.77
CA ARG A 124 16.73 11.51 -22.79
C ARG A 124 17.99 10.70 -23.16
N CYS A 125 18.63 10.05 -22.17
CA CYS A 125 19.74 9.12 -22.43
C CYS A 125 19.31 7.91 -23.27
N ASN A 126 18.15 7.29 -22.95
CA ASN A 126 17.63 6.19 -23.76
C ASN A 126 17.34 6.64 -25.19
N LYS A 127 16.70 7.81 -25.37
CA LYS A 127 16.47 8.39 -26.70
C LYS A 127 17.78 8.66 -27.44
N TYR A 128 18.82 9.12 -26.75
CA TYR A 128 20.14 9.33 -27.33
C TYR A 128 20.79 8.03 -27.84
N ILE A 129 20.60 6.91 -27.13
CA ILE A 129 21.02 5.60 -27.63
C ILE A 129 20.30 5.25 -28.94
N ASP A 130 18.99 5.51 -29.01
CA ASP A 130 18.19 5.17 -30.19
C ASP A 130 18.53 6.11 -31.39
N GLU A 131 18.82 7.38 -31.13
CA GLU A 131 19.24 8.37 -32.15
C GLU A 131 20.64 8.12 -32.69
N THR A 132 21.55 7.63 -31.86
CA THR A 132 22.96 7.41 -32.24
C THR A 132 23.25 6.02 -32.77
N GLU A 133 22.31 5.08 -32.57
CA GLU A 133 22.42 3.69 -33.01
C GLU A 133 23.80 3.05 -32.79
N PRO A 134 24.29 2.92 -31.52
CA PRO A 134 25.66 2.42 -31.25
C PRO A 134 25.95 1.06 -31.86
N TRP A 135 24.92 0.21 -32.08
CA TRP A 135 25.04 -1.09 -32.73
C TRP A 135 25.32 -0.99 -34.25
N VAL A 136 24.97 0.14 -34.88
CA VAL A 136 25.29 0.44 -36.26
C VAL A 136 26.72 1.01 -36.32
N LEU A 137 27.05 1.97 -35.46
CA LEU A 137 28.41 2.55 -35.36
C LEU A 137 29.46 1.47 -35.06
N GLY A 138 29.15 0.49 -34.22
CA GLY A 138 30.07 -0.58 -33.85
C GLY A 138 30.37 -1.61 -34.96
N LYS A 139 29.69 -1.56 -36.11
CA LYS A 139 29.97 -2.42 -37.27
C LYS A 139 31.01 -1.80 -38.22
N ASP A 140 31.28 -0.52 -38.09
CA ASP A 140 32.15 0.24 -38.98
C ASP A 140 33.39 0.74 -38.20
N GLU A 141 34.55 0.23 -38.55
CA GLU A 141 35.80 0.58 -37.89
C GLU A 141 36.11 2.09 -37.98
N ALA A 142 35.73 2.73 -39.11
CA ALA A 142 35.90 4.18 -39.28
C ALA A 142 35.03 5.03 -38.35
N LYS A 143 33.98 4.44 -37.73
CA LYS A 143 33.07 5.11 -36.82
C LYS A 143 33.32 4.81 -35.32
N LYS A 144 34.36 4.05 -35.02
CA LYS A 144 34.71 3.68 -33.64
C LYS A 144 34.94 4.88 -32.74
N ASP A 145 35.62 5.93 -33.24
CA ASP A 145 35.84 7.16 -32.46
C ASP A 145 34.54 7.87 -32.11
N ARG A 146 33.59 7.87 -33.05
CA ARG A 146 32.23 8.38 -32.76
C ARG A 146 31.51 7.54 -31.73
N LEU A 147 31.57 6.22 -31.84
CA LEU A 147 30.99 5.30 -30.87
C LEU A 147 31.58 5.49 -29.46
N SER A 148 32.91 5.68 -29.39
CA SER A 148 33.60 5.94 -28.13
C SER A 148 33.07 7.20 -27.44
N THR A 149 32.91 8.31 -28.21
CA THR A 149 32.32 9.54 -27.68
C THR A 149 30.85 9.35 -27.24
N VAL A 150 30.06 8.57 -28.00
CA VAL A 150 28.66 8.26 -27.62
C VAL A 150 28.59 7.56 -26.26
N LEU A 151 29.42 6.53 -26.06
CA LEU A 151 29.43 5.80 -24.79
C LEU A 151 29.96 6.65 -23.64
N TYR A 152 30.96 7.49 -23.88
CA TYR A 152 31.45 8.47 -22.91
C TYR A 152 30.35 9.43 -22.49
N ASN A 153 29.62 10.01 -23.42
CA ASN A 153 28.51 10.92 -23.14
C ASN A 153 27.40 10.23 -22.34
N LEU A 154 27.11 8.96 -22.60
CA LEU A 154 26.13 8.19 -21.81
C LEU A 154 26.61 7.98 -20.37
N VAL A 155 27.85 7.51 -20.20
CA VAL A 155 28.41 7.28 -18.86
C VAL A 155 28.43 8.58 -18.04
N GLU A 156 28.85 9.68 -18.65
CA GLU A 156 28.84 11.00 -18.00
C GLU A 156 27.42 11.44 -17.63
N ALA A 157 26.46 11.35 -18.54
CA ALA A 157 25.07 11.71 -18.30
C ALA A 157 24.43 10.87 -17.18
N ILE A 158 24.68 9.55 -17.19
CA ILE A 158 24.17 8.65 -16.16
C ILE A 158 24.84 8.94 -14.80
N THR A 159 26.12 9.26 -14.77
CA THR A 159 26.85 9.64 -13.53
C THR A 159 26.22 10.88 -12.89
N ILE A 160 25.91 11.90 -13.68
CA ILE A 160 25.23 13.12 -13.19
C ILE A 160 23.82 12.78 -12.72
N GLY A 161 23.04 12.02 -13.53
CA GLY A 161 21.69 11.60 -13.19
C GLY A 161 21.65 10.76 -11.91
N ALA A 162 22.56 9.81 -11.73
CA ALA A 162 22.70 9.01 -10.53
C ALA A 162 23.03 9.86 -9.30
N SER A 163 23.95 10.83 -9.44
CA SER A 163 24.28 11.74 -8.36
C SER A 163 23.09 12.61 -7.93
N LEU A 164 22.23 13.01 -8.87
CA LEU A 164 20.98 13.73 -8.58
C LEU A 164 19.92 12.82 -7.96
N LEU A 165 19.96 11.51 -8.24
CA LEU A 165 19.03 10.51 -7.71
C LEU A 165 19.32 10.14 -6.25
N GLU A 166 20.54 10.39 -5.74
CA GLU A 166 21.01 9.97 -4.42
C GLU A 166 20.06 10.36 -3.28
N ALA A 167 19.50 11.57 -3.31
CA ALA A 167 18.57 12.03 -2.28
C ALA A 167 17.31 11.15 -2.17
N PHE A 168 16.95 10.49 -3.24
CA PHE A 168 15.74 9.67 -3.37
C PHE A 168 16.02 8.17 -3.24
N MET A 169 17.11 7.71 -3.88
CA MET A 169 17.48 6.30 -4.00
C MET A 169 18.99 6.09 -3.76
N PRO A 170 19.46 6.20 -2.52
CA PRO A 170 20.91 6.21 -2.21
C PRO A 170 21.61 4.89 -2.58
N ASP A 171 21.05 3.72 -2.22
CA ASP A 171 21.68 2.43 -2.50
C ASP A 171 21.75 2.13 -4.01
N THR A 172 20.74 2.55 -4.76
CA THR A 172 20.70 2.44 -6.22
C THR A 172 21.74 3.33 -6.85
N THR A 173 21.91 4.55 -6.33
CA THR A 173 22.96 5.48 -6.79
C THR A 173 24.34 4.87 -6.64
N ASP A 174 24.68 4.32 -5.47
CA ASP A 174 25.97 3.68 -5.21
C ASP A 174 26.23 2.51 -6.17
N LYS A 175 25.21 1.67 -6.42
CA LYS A 175 25.30 0.56 -7.38
C LYS A 175 25.52 1.04 -8.81
N ILE A 176 24.84 2.10 -9.25
CA ILE A 176 25.04 2.68 -10.59
C ILE A 176 26.47 3.22 -10.73
N LEU A 177 26.93 4.02 -9.77
CA LEU A 177 28.26 4.61 -9.80
C LEU A 177 29.36 3.53 -9.79
N ALA A 178 29.19 2.50 -8.96
CA ALA A 178 30.12 1.37 -8.93
C ALA A 178 30.18 0.63 -10.29
N GLN A 179 29.03 0.40 -10.94
CA GLN A 179 29.00 -0.24 -12.26
C GLN A 179 29.64 0.59 -13.35
N LEU A 180 29.53 1.91 -13.27
CA LEU A 180 30.15 2.84 -14.21
C LEU A 180 31.64 3.12 -13.94
N GLY A 181 32.18 2.65 -12.81
CA GLY A 181 33.51 3.04 -12.34
C GLY A 181 33.60 4.55 -12.12
N ALA A 182 32.51 5.18 -11.71
CA ALA A 182 32.37 6.61 -11.56
C ALA A 182 32.33 7.03 -10.09
N GLN A 183 32.75 8.26 -9.82
CA GLN A 183 32.56 8.88 -8.51
C GLN A 183 31.34 9.79 -8.52
N LYS A 184 30.67 9.87 -7.38
CA LYS A 184 29.56 10.80 -7.19
C LYS A 184 30.00 12.24 -7.46
N ARG A 185 29.18 12.99 -8.19
CA ARG A 185 29.42 14.42 -8.45
C ARG A 185 29.05 15.26 -7.23
N ALA A 186 29.87 16.23 -6.91
CA ALA A 186 29.48 17.25 -5.97
C ALA A 186 28.35 18.12 -6.56
N TYR A 187 27.48 18.64 -5.72
CA TYR A 187 26.27 19.37 -6.17
C TYR A 187 26.59 20.55 -7.09
N ASP A 188 27.65 21.29 -6.81
CA ASP A 188 28.15 22.40 -7.61
C ASP A 188 28.79 22.00 -8.95
N GLN A 189 29.01 20.72 -9.17
CA GLN A 189 29.55 20.13 -10.41
C GLN A 189 28.49 19.39 -11.24
N MET A 190 27.26 19.27 -10.77
CA MET A 190 26.22 18.51 -11.48
C MET A 190 25.66 19.24 -12.71
N ASP A 191 26.00 20.50 -12.91
CA ASP A 191 25.70 21.28 -14.13
C ASP A 191 26.90 21.32 -15.11
N GLN A 192 27.98 20.60 -14.81
CA GLN A 192 29.18 20.53 -15.64
C GLN A 192 29.24 19.16 -16.34
N PHE A 193 29.44 19.16 -17.64
CA PHE A 193 29.53 17.95 -18.46
C PHE A 193 31.00 17.71 -18.89
N GLY A 194 31.40 16.42 -18.85
CA GLY A 194 32.74 16.04 -19.33
C GLY A 194 33.78 15.88 -18.21
N LEU A 195 33.32 15.69 -16.97
CA LEU A 195 34.21 15.48 -15.82
C LEU A 195 34.47 13.98 -15.52
N TYR A 196 33.83 13.05 -16.25
CA TYR A 196 34.19 11.64 -16.14
C TYR A 196 35.60 11.42 -16.66
N GLN A 197 36.41 10.69 -15.90
CA GLN A 197 37.82 10.49 -16.29
C GLN A 197 37.89 9.63 -17.56
N SER A 198 38.40 10.23 -18.66
CA SER A 198 38.62 9.49 -19.91
C SER A 198 39.62 8.36 -19.68
N GLY A 199 39.33 7.17 -20.19
CA GLY A 199 40.09 5.95 -19.90
C GLY A 199 39.61 5.21 -18.64
N GLY A 200 38.53 5.65 -18.00
CA GLY A 200 37.88 4.93 -16.91
C GLY A 200 37.27 3.60 -17.38
N HIS A 201 37.03 2.69 -16.45
CA HIS A 201 36.51 1.37 -16.72
C HIS A 201 35.15 1.15 -16.08
N VAL A 202 34.20 0.63 -16.85
CA VAL A 202 32.96 0.06 -16.29
C VAL A 202 33.21 -1.37 -15.81
N VAL A 203 32.32 -1.90 -14.96
CA VAL A 203 32.41 -3.31 -14.51
C VAL A 203 32.30 -4.27 -15.70
N GLU A 204 32.98 -5.41 -15.61
CA GLU A 204 32.96 -6.42 -16.67
C GLU A 204 31.57 -7.05 -16.85
N LYS A 205 30.89 -7.35 -15.74
CA LYS A 205 29.54 -7.89 -15.73
C LYS A 205 28.59 -6.95 -15.01
N PRO A 206 27.64 -6.32 -15.73
CA PRO A 206 26.68 -5.47 -15.08
C PRO A 206 25.74 -6.28 -14.19
N GLU A 207 25.48 -5.77 -12.99
CA GLU A 207 24.39 -6.27 -12.12
C GLU A 207 23.06 -5.72 -12.61
N ILE A 208 22.03 -6.56 -12.63
CA ILE A 208 20.66 -6.12 -12.93
C ILE A 208 20.15 -5.33 -11.73
N LEU A 209 20.03 -4.02 -11.86
CA LEU A 209 19.55 -3.14 -10.78
C LEU A 209 18.10 -3.44 -10.40
N PHE A 210 17.25 -3.61 -11.40
CA PHE A 210 15.82 -3.86 -11.24
C PHE A 210 15.39 -4.90 -12.25
N MET A 211 14.98 -6.07 -11.76
CA MET A 211 14.42 -7.13 -12.57
C MET A 211 12.95 -6.87 -12.83
N ARG A 212 12.49 -7.07 -14.06
CA ARG A 212 11.07 -6.88 -14.40
C ARG A 212 10.21 -7.83 -13.58
N LEU A 213 9.15 -7.30 -12.98
CA LEU A 213 8.21 -8.02 -12.14
C LEU A 213 7.10 -8.67 -12.96
N ASP A 214 6.77 -9.92 -12.64
CA ASP A 214 5.53 -10.56 -13.10
C ASP A 214 4.39 -10.20 -12.10
N PRO A 215 3.29 -9.58 -12.58
CA PRO A 215 2.19 -9.19 -11.69
C PRO A 215 1.60 -10.36 -10.89
N LYS A 216 1.50 -11.54 -11.49
CA LYS A 216 0.92 -12.71 -10.82
C LYS A 216 1.79 -13.21 -9.68
N GLU A 217 3.11 -13.24 -9.88
CA GLU A 217 4.06 -13.67 -8.85
C GLU A 217 4.10 -12.68 -7.69
N VAL A 218 4.05 -11.37 -8.00
CA VAL A 218 4.05 -10.33 -6.96
C VAL A 218 2.78 -10.37 -6.14
N LEU A 219 1.61 -10.48 -6.76
CA LEU A 219 0.33 -10.56 -6.06
C LEU A 219 0.24 -11.80 -5.16
N ALA A 220 0.74 -12.97 -5.64
CA ALA A 220 0.78 -14.18 -4.82
C ALA A 220 1.66 -14.00 -3.58
N LYS A 221 2.87 -13.44 -3.74
CA LYS A 221 3.78 -13.16 -2.61
C LYS A 221 3.22 -12.12 -1.65
N ALA A 222 2.57 -11.08 -2.16
CA ALA A 222 1.95 -10.05 -1.34
C ALA A 222 0.83 -10.64 -0.45
N GLU A 223 0.04 -11.56 -0.99
CA GLU A 223 -1.00 -12.25 -0.22
C GLU A 223 -0.39 -13.19 0.85
N GLU A 224 0.69 -13.93 0.52
CA GLU A 224 1.42 -14.75 1.50
C GLU A 224 1.97 -13.90 2.66
N ILE A 225 2.61 -12.77 2.36
CA ILE A 225 3.14 -11.85 3.38
C ILE A 225 2.00 -11.32 4.26
N LYS A 226 0.89 -10.90 3.65
CA LYS A 226 -0.28 -10.41 4.36
C LYS A 226 -0.86 -11.46 5.31
N GLN A 227 -1.00 -12.69 4.86
CA GLN A 227 -1.50 -13.79 5.71
C GLN A 227 -0.55 -14.08 6.86
N LYS A 228 0.77 -14.05 6.61
CA LYS A 228 1.77 -14.22 7.66
C LYS A 228 1.71 -13.11 8.71
N GLN A 229 1.61 -11.86 8.28
CA GLN A 229 1.48 -10.71 9.19
C GLN A 229 0.20 -10.75 10.01
N ILE A 230 -0.93 -11.17 9.41
CA ILE A 230 -2.20 -11.36 10.13
C ILE A 230 -2.05 -12.47 11.19
N ALA A 231 -1.38 -13.58 10.85
CA ALA A 231 -1.13 -14.67 11.79
C ALA A 231 -0.21 -14.24 12.95
N GLU A 232 0.86 -13.49 12.66
CA GLU A 232 1.76 -12.93 13.67
C GLU A 232 1.06 -11.92 14.59
N ALA A 233 0.26 -11.00 14.03
CA ALA A 233 -0.53 -10.05 14.79
C ALA A 233 -1.56 -10.73 15.71
N LYS A 234 -2.21 -11.81 15.23
CA LYS A 234 -3.11 -12.62 16.04
C LYS A 234 -2.39 -13.35 17.18
N ALA A 235 -1.19 -13.85 16.92
CA ALA A 235 -0.37 -14.51 17.94
C ALA A 235 0.12 -13.53 19.05
N GLU A 236 0.42 -12.27 18.67
CA GLU A 236 0.85 -11.23 19.62
C GLU A 236 -0.33 -10.61 20.41
N SER A 237 -1.51 -10.49 19.81
CA SER A 237 -2.69 -9.92 20.48
C SER A 237 -3.35 -10.89 21.47
N GLY A 238 -2.98 -12.18 21.43
CA GLY A 238 -3.64 -13.20 22.26
C GLY A 238 -5.11 -13.39 21.94
N GLU A 239 -5.59 -12.86 20.81
CA GLU A 239 -6.94 -13.10 20.32
C GLU A 239 -7.04 -14.56 19.88
N THR A 240 -7.86 -15.32 20.59
CA THR A 240 -8.33 -16.63 20.16
C THR A 240 -9.03 -16.48 18.80
N GLU A 241 -8.86 -17.45 17.93
CA GLU A 241 -9.55 -17.50 16.63
C GLU A 241 -11.03 -17.11 16.84
N GLU A 242 -11.47 -16.07 16.11
CA GLU A 242 -12.90 -15.79 16.05
C GLU A 242 -13.57 -17.02 15.45
N GLU A 243 -14.42 -17.65 16.25
CA GLU A 243 -15.17 -18.81 15.85
C GLU A 243 -16.09 -18.44 14.67
N VAL A 244 -15.85 -19.03 13.52
CA VAL A 244 -16.69 -18.79 12.34
C VAL A 244 -17.98 -19.59 12.55
N ILE A 245 -19.06 -18.90 12.86
CA ILE A 245 -20.39 -19.51 13.03
C ILE A 245 -21.12 -19.47 11.69
N ASP A 246 -21.15 -20.58 10.97
CA ASP A 246 -21.94 -20.73 9.76
C ASP A 246 -23.41 -21.08 10.12
N ILE A 247 -24.30 -20.10 9.93
CA ILE A 247 -25.73 -20.28 10.12
C ILE A 247 -26.37 -20.58 8.76
N GLU A 248 -27.25 -21.60 8.70
CA GLU A 248 -28.07 -21.85 7.51
C GLU A 248 -28.86 -20.60 7.11
N PRO A 249 -28.68 -20.10 5.87
CA PRO A 249 -29.38 -18.91 5.43
C PRO A 249 -30.90 -19.16 5.37
N LYS A 250 -31.66 -18.23 5.93
CA LYS A 250 -33.12 -18.20 5.78
C LYS A 250 -33.51 -17.57 4.45
N GLU A 251 -34.78 -17.71 4.08
CA GLU A 251 -35.34 -17.04 2.89
C GLU A 251 -35.12 -15.53 2.96
N GLU A 252 -34.78 -14.93 1.80
CA GLU A 252 -34.63 -13.49 1.68
C GLU A 252 -35.93 -12.76 1.99
N ILE A 253 -35.84 -11.68 2.76
CA ILE A 253 -36.98 -10.79 3.03
C ILE A 253 -36.84 -9.50 2.26
N THR A 254 -37.95 -8.86 1.91
CA THR A 254 -37.95 -7.54 1.27
C THR A 254 -37.69 -6.43 2.30
N PHE A 255 -37.27 -5.25 1.82
CA PHE A 255 -37.14 -4.06 2.66
C PHE A 255 -38.47 -3.72 3.35
N ASP A 256 -39.62 -3.91 2.66
CA ASP A 256 -40.95 -3.68 3.22
C ASP A 256 -41.29 -4.67 4.35
N ASP A 257 -40.75 -5.89 4.34
CA ASP A 257 -40.91 -6.85 5.43
C ASP A 257 -40.05 -6.43 6.64
N PHE A 258 -38.85 -5.92 6.42
CA PHE A 258 -38.02 -5.38 7.49
C PHE A 258 -38.68 -4.16 8.14
N MET A 259 -39.24 -3.24 7.36
CA MET A 259 -39.94 -2.04 7.85
C MET A 259 -41.19 -2.32 8.66
N LYS A 260 -41.70 -3.53 8.65
CA LYS A 260 -42.80 -3.96 9.54
C LYS A 260 -42.34 -4.26 10.95
N MET A 261 -41.04 -4.45 11.16
CA MET A 261 -40.47 -4.70 12.48
C MET A 261 -40.06 -3.38 13.15
N GLN A 262 -40.41 -3.22 14.43
CA GLN A 262 -40.04 -2.03 15.19
C GLN A 262 -39.13 -2.44 16.35
N PHE A 263 -37.88 -1.90 16.30
CA PHE A 263 -36.86 -2.14 17.30
C PHE A 263 -36.68 -0.88 18.15
N GLN A 264 -36.67 -1.02 19.47
CA GLN A 264 -36.44 0.10 20.38
C GLN A 264 -35.51 -0.30 21.50
N VAL A 265 -34.78 0.68 22.03
CA VAL A 265 -33.97 0.52 23.23
C VAL A 265 -34.89 0.44 24.44
N GLY A 266 -34.80 -0.65 25.19
CA GLY A 266 -35.49 -0.84 26.46
C GLY A 266 -34.52 -0.80 27.66
N GLU A 267 -34.98 -0.35 28.81
CA GLU A 267 -34.29 -0.43 30.09
C GLU A 267 -34.99 -1.42 31.01
N ILE A 268 -34.31 -2.45 31.43
CA ILE A 268 -34.88 -3.45 32.32
C ILE A 268 -34.96 -2.88 33.74
N ILE A 269 -36.17 -2.61 34.22
CA ILE A 269 -36.40 -1.98 35.52
C ILE A 269 -36.71 -3.00 36.64
N ALA A 270 -37.13 -4.19 36.28
CA ALA A 270 -37.31 -5.32 37.20
C ALA A 270 -37.20 -6.64 36.41
N CYS A 271 -36.71 -7.68 37.03
CA CYS A 271 -36.63 -9.01 36.45
C CYS A 271 -36.89 -10.06 37.55
N GLU A 272 -37.65 -11.13 37.19
CA GLU A 272 -37.91 -12.22 38.11
C GLU A 272 -37.89 -13.59 37.35
N GLU A 273 -37.69 -14.66 38.09
CA GLU A 273 -37.71 -15.99 37.55
C GLU A 273 -39.15 -16.49 37.32
N VAL A 274 -39.41 -17.13 36.21
CA VAL A 274 -40.71 -17.76 35.93
C VAL A 274 -40.81 -19.09 36.71
N LYS A 275 -41.62 -19.17 37.76
CA LYS A 275 -41.75 -20.31 38.69
C LYS A 275 -42.02 -21.69 38.00
N LYS A 276 -42.59 -21.68 36.83
CA LYS A 276 -42.91 -22.91 36.05
C LYS A 276 -41.90 -23.27 34.97
N SER A 277 -40.75 -22.56 34.93
CA SER A 277 -39.74 -22.81 33.91
C SER A 277 -38.33 -22.73 34.48
N LYS A 278 -37.46 -23.65 34.03
CA LYS A 278 -36.03 -23.62 34.36
C LYS A 278 -35.19 -22.72 33.43
N LYS A 279 -35.83 -22.20 32.37
CA LYS A 279 -35.11 -21.46 31.29
C LYS A 279 -35.57 -20.00 31.15
N LEU A 280 -36.67 -19.60 31.80
CA LEU A 280 -37.31 -18.33 31.52
C LEU A 280 -37.10 -17.30 32.63
N LEU A 281 -36.77 -16.08 32.21
CA LEU A 281 -36.86 -14.88 33.03
C LEU A 281 -37.99 -14.00 32.51
N CYS A 282 -38.70 -13.32 33.46
CA CYS A 282 -39.72 -12.33 33.18
C CYS A 282 -39.19 -10.94 33.51
N SER A 283 -38.98 -10.10 32.52
CA SER A 283 -38.45 -8.76 32.67
C SER A 283 -39.54 -7.70 32.47
N GLN A 284 -39.53 -6.67 33.31
CA GLN A 284 -40.29 -5.45 33.09
C GLN A 284 -39.38 -4.46 32.40
N VAL A 285 -39.67 -4.11 31.19
CA VAL A 285 -38.80 -3.33 30.29
C VAL A 285 -39.47 -1.98 30.04
N LYS A 286 -38.83 -0.91 30.47
CA LYS A 286 -39.24 0.47 30.21
C LYS A 286 -38.81 0.85 28.78
N ILE A 287 -39.77 1.28 27.95
CA ILE A 287 -39.58 1.69 26.55
C ILE A 287 -40.30 3.04 26.40
N GLY A 288 -39.55 4.14 26.42
CA GLY A 288 -40.13 5.47 26.45
C GLY A 288 -40.95 5.69 27.71
N SER A 289 -42.26 5.96 27.57
CA SER A 289 -43.23 6.14 28.67
C SER A 289 -43.93 4.85 29.06
N GLU A 290 -43.77 3.78 28.32
CA GLU A 290 -44.45 2.49 28.56
C GLU A 290 -43.55 1.48 29.25
N VAL A 291 -44.15 0.55 29.97
CA VAL A 291 -43.45 -0.63 30.50
C VAL A 291 -44.09 -1.87 29.90
N LYS A 292 -43.27 -2.68 29.25
CA LYS A 292 -43.72 -3.98 28.65
C LYS A 292 -43.17 -5.15 29.46
N GLN A 293 -43.98 -6.15 29.62
CA GLN A 293 -43.56 -7.40 30.22
C GLN A 293 -43.04 -8.33 29.12
N ILE A 294 -41.76 -8.75 29.24
CA ILE A 294 -41.11 -9.60 28.25
C ILE A 294 -40.53 -10.83 28.92
N VAL A 295 -40.90 -12.01 28.38
CA VAL A 295 -40.40 -13.29 28.86
C VAL A 295 -39.36 -13.81 27.90
N SER A 296 -38.15 -14.13 28.41
CA SER A 296 -37.00 -14.52 27.61
C SER A 296 -36.33 -15.80 28.11
N GLY A 297 -35.85 -16.65 27.21
CA GLY A 297 -35.24 -17.95 27.50
C GLY A 297 -33.78 -17.89 27.96
N ILE A 298 -33.38 -16.89 28.73
CA ILE A 298 -31.98 -16.54 29.03
C ILE A 298 -31.55 -16.86 30.46
N LYS A 299 -32.36 -17.54 31.25
CA LYS A 299 -32.06 -17.83 32.67
C LYS A 299 -30.79 -18.65 32.87
N GLN A 300 -30.32 -19.39 31.88
CA GLN A 300 -29.09 -20.17 31.97
C GLN A 300 -27.83 -19.30 31.81
N HIS A 301 -27.99 -18.13 31.21
CA HIS A 301 -26.89 -17.22 30.87
C HIS A 301 -26.89 -15.92 31.72
N TYR A 302 -28.05 -15.56 32.30
CA TYR A 302 -28.23 -14.35 33.11
C TYR A 302 -29.04 -14.61 34.37
N SER A 303 -28.64 -14.06 35.49
CA SER A 303 -29.46 -14.01 36.69
C SER A 303 -30.48 -12.87 36.63
N ALA A 304 -31.58 -13.00 37.34
CA ALA A 304 -32.61 -11.95 37.41
C ALA A 304 -32.04 -10.61 37.95
N GLU A 305 -31.11 -10.71 38.87
CA GLU A 305 -30.46 -9.53 39.50
C GLU A 305 -29.54 -8.80 38.51
N GLU A 306 -28.79 -9.53 37.69
CA GLU A 306 -27.90 -8.94 36.68
C GLU A 306 -28.66 -8.26 35.54
N MET A 307 -29.92 -8.64 35.31
CA MET A 307 -30.73 -8.05 34.24
C MET A 307 -31.19 -6.63 34.58
N VAL A 308 -31.37 -6.30 35.82
CA VAL A 308 -31.89 -4.99 36.23
C VAL A 308 -30.90 -3.89 35.93
N GLY A 309 -31.36 -2.83 35.27
CA GLY A 309 -30.55 -1.68 34.86
C GLY A 309 -29.87 -1.83 33.49
N LYS A 310 -29.92 -3.02 32.88
CA LYS A 310 -29.36 -3.20 31.53
C LYS A 310 -30.24 -2.54 30.47
N LYS A 311 -29.57 -1.92 29.46
CA LYS A 311 -30.22 -1.45 28.24
C LYS A 311 -30.09 -2.52 27.18
N VAL A 312 -31.18 -2.82 26.51
CA VAL A 312 -31.30 -3.92 25.56
C VAL A 312 -32.09 -3.51 24.33
N MET A 313 -31.84 -4.18 23.22
CA MET A 313 -32.67 -4.03 22.02
C MET A 313 -33.90 -4.93 22.10
N VAL A 314 -35.05 -4.34 21.81
CA VAL A 314 -36.36 -4.97 21.94
C VAL A 314 -37.13 -4.87 20.63
N LEU A 315 -37.66 -5.99 20.14
CA LEU A 315 -38.69 -5.99 19.10
C LEU A 315 -40.06 -5.75 19.80
N VAL A 316 -40.60 -4.54 19.63
CA VAL A 316 -41.72 -4.01 20.44
C VAL A 316 -43.10 -4.24 19.86
N ASN A 317 -43.19 -4.53 18.55
CA ASN A 317 -44.49 -4.73 17.86
C ASN A 317 -44.83 -6.19 17.55
N LEU A 318 -44.26 -7.13 18.30
CA LEU A 318 -44.64 -8.52 18.24
C LEU A 318 -46.03 -8.73 18.87
N LYS A 319 -46.82 -9.62 18.29
CA LYS A 319 -48.09 -9.99 18.93
C LYS A 319 -47.81 -10.64 20.29
N PRO A 320 -48.49 -10.20 21.35
CA PRO A 320 -48.33 -10.79 22.68
C PRO A 320 -48.58 -12.31 22.68
N ALA A 321 -47.70 -13.05 23.33
CA ALA A 321 -47.75 -14.49 23.45
C ALA A 321 -47.59 -14.96 24.90
N LYS A 322 -48.22 -16.09 25.27
CA LYS A 322 -48.03 -16.67 26.61
C LYS A 322 -46.95 -17.73 26.60
N LEU A 323 -45.88 -17.48 27.37
CA LEU A 323 -44.77 -18.41 27.58
C LEU A 323 -44.83 -18.96 29.01
N ALA A 324 -44.95 -20.26 29.17
CA ALA A 324 -45.16 -20.93 30.48
C ALA A 324 -46.30 -20.30 31.34
N GLY A 325 -47.33 -19.74 30.69
CA GLY A 325 -48.45 -19.10 31.32
C GLY A 325 -48.28 -17.61 31.65
N VAL A 326 -47.13 -17.04 31.38
CA VAL A 326 -46.80 -15.59 31.57
C VAL A 326 -46.90 -14.90 30.21
N LEU A 327 -47.50 -13.70 30.15
CA LEU A 327 -47.66 -12.93 28.92
C LEU A 327 -46.33 -12.24 28.58
N SER A 328 -45.89 -12.37 27.31
CA SER A 328 -44.78 -11.62 26.74
C SER A 328 -45.30 -10.67 25.68
N GLU A 329 -44.96 -9.37 25.76
CA GLU A 329 -45.45 -8.30 24.90
C GLU A 329 -44.37 -7.78 23.93
N GLY A 330 -43.28 -8.55 23.75
CA GLY A 330 -42.16 -8.24 22.87
C GLY A 330 -41.09 -9.34 22.98
N MET A 331 -39.94 -9.10 22.37
CA MET A 331 -38.81 -10.03 22.38
C MET A 331 -37.49 -9.26 22.60
N LEU A 332 -36.66 -9.73 23.51
CA LEU A 332 -35.29 -9.27 23.64
C LEU A 332 -34.43 -9.90 22.52
N LEU A 333 -33.55 -9.08 21.94
CA LEU A 333 -32.59 -9.58 20.94
C LEU A 333 -31.34 -10.11 21.63
N CYS A 334 -30.91 -11.29 21.22
CA CYS A 334 -29.68 -11.93 21.67
C CYS A 334 -28.88 -12.43 20.47
N ALA A 335 -27.57 -12.42 20.59
CA ALA A 335 -26.68 -13.21 19.74
C ALA A 335 -26.39 -14.55 20.42
N GLU A 336 -26.21 -15.61 19.65
CA GLU A 336 -25.88 -16.96 20.12
C GLU A 336 -24.59 -17.41 19.42
N ASP A 337 -23.63 -17.94 20.18
CA ASP A 337 -22.40 -18.53 19.65
C ASP A 337 -22.60 -20.02 19.27
N ALA A 338 -21.54 -20.66 18.71
CA ALA A 338 -21.60 -22.08 18.31
C ALA A 338 -21.80 -23.04 19.48
N GLU A 339 -21.46 -22.64 20.69
CA GLU A 339 -21.59 -23.41 21.93
C GLU A 339 -22.98 -23.23 22.58
N GLY A 340 -23.82 -22.33 22.05
CA GLY A 340 -25.14 -22.01 22.56
C GLY A 340 -25.17 -20.98 23.69
N ASN A 341 -24.07 -20.23 23.90
CA ASN A 341 -24.07 -19.14 24.85
C ASN A 341 -24.79 -17.92 24.25
N LEU A 342 -25.61 -17.26 25.08
CA LEU A 342 -26.40 -16.11 24.67
C LEU A 342 -25.86 -14.81 25.21
N ALA A 343 -25.69 -13.80 24.35
CA ALA A 343 -25.36 -12.44 24.71
C ALA A 343 -26.51 -11.49 24.32
N LEU A 344 -26.92 -10.61 25.25
CA LEU A 344 -27.93 -9.58 24.99
C LEU A 344 -27.38 -8.54 24.02
N MET A 345 -28.15 -8.22 22.98
CA MET A 345 -27.82 -7.10 22.11
C MET A 345 -28.16 -5.77 22.79
N ALA A 346 -27.18 -4.88 22.85
CA ALA A 346 -27.31 -3.57 23.47
C ALA A 346 -26.74 -2.48 22.55
N PRO A 347 -27.21 -1.22 22.62
CA PRO A 347 -26.59 -0.12 21.89
C PRO A 347 -25.18 0.13 22.42
N GLU A 348 -24.19 0.26 21.53
CA GLU A 348 -22.80 0.55 21.87
C GLU A 348 -22.64 1.86 22.65
N LYS A 349 -23.43 2.87 22.27
CA LYS A 349 -23.44 4.20 22.95
C LYS A 349 -24.63 4.31 23.89
N THR A 350 -24.48 5.13 24.93
CA THR A 350 -25.60 5.40 25.86
C THR A 350 -26.77 6.04 25.10
N MET A 351 -27.88 5.31 25.00
CA MET A 351 -29.13 5.76 24.38
C MET A 351 -30.27 5.82 25.41
N PRO A 352 -31.21 6.75 25.27
CA PRO A 352 -32.39 6.78 26.14
C PRO A 352 -33.32 5.58 25.83
N ALA A 353 -34.05 5.11 26.84
CA ALA A 353 -35.10 4.11 26.62
C ALA A 353 -36.19 4.68 25.73
N GLY A 354 -36.58 3.93 24.70
CA GLY A 354 -37.49 4.35 23.63
C GLY A 354 -36.82 4.85 22.36
N ALA A 355 -35.49 4.97 22.30
CA ALA A 355 -34.76 5.26 21.04
C ALA A 355 -35.01 4.12 20.04
N GLU A 356 -35.21 4.46 18.76
CA GLU A 356 -35.48 3.57 17.65
C GLU A 356 -34.25 3.42 16.73
#